data_933656683953547b8b00c5688f342a49
#
_entry.id   933656683953547b8b00c5688f342a49
#
_cell.length_a   1.000
_cell.length_b   1.000
_cell.length_c   1.000
_cell.angle_alpha   90.00
_cell.angle_beta   90.00
_cell.angle_gamma   90.00
#
_symmetry.space_group_name_H-M   'P 1'
#
loop_
_entity.id
_entity.type
_entity.pdbx_description
1 polymer ?
#
loop_
_entity_poly.entity_id
_entity_poly.type
_entity_poly.pdbx_seq_one_letter_code
_entity_poly.pdbx_strand_id
1 'polypeptide(L)'
;MESIKNRTSIRKYADREISEELLNSLLQEAERTPTMGNLQLYSVVVTRSEEGKKALAPAHFNQPMVTQAPVVLTICADYRRTTAWANHRKAHPGYDNILSFMNAATDALLFTQTFTVLAE
;
A
#
# COMPACT_ATOMS: atom_id res chain seq x y z
N MET A 1 -14.36 16.24 7.88
CA MET A 1 -14.01 14.80 7.87
C MET A 1 -15.24 13.96 7.49
N GLU A 2 -15.84 14.27 6.35
CA GLU A 2 -17.00 13.54 5.83
C GLU A 2 -16.61 12.12 5.35
N SER A 3 -15.43 11.97 4.73
CA SER A 3 -14.93 10.67 4.26
C SER A 3 -14.89 9.60 5.38
N ILE A 4 -14.42 9.93 6.57
CA ILE A 4 -14.41 8.96 7.69
C ILE A 4 -15.83 8.58 8.13
N LYS A 5 -16.76 9.53 8.17
CA LYS A 5 -18.13 9.29 8.59
C LYS A 5 -18.93 8.43 7.63
N ASN A 6 -18.67 8.64 6.34
CA ASN A 6 -19.42 8.01 5.25
C ASN A 6 -18.71 6.78 4.67
N ARG A 7 -17.49 6.47 5.14
CA ARG A 7 -16.68 5.38 4.63
C ARG A 7 -17.41 4.04 4.72
N THR A 8 -17.48 3.38 3.58
CA THR A 8 -18.03 2.02 3.50
C THR A 8 -17.20 1.16 2.54
N SER A 9 -17.23 -0.15 2.74
CA SER A 9 -16.52 -1.09 1.86
C SER A 9 -17.34 -1.35 0.60
N ILE A 10 -16.94 -0.76 -0.51
CA ILE A 10 -17.56 -0.93 -1.82
C ILE A 10 -16.83 -2.04 -2.57
N ARG A 11 -17.56 -3.04 -3.06
CA ARG A 11 -17.02 -4.21 -3.79
C ARG A 11 -17.59 -4.34 -5.21
N LYS A 12 -18.28 -3.30 -5.67
CA LYS A 12 -18.77 -3.18 -7.04
C LYS A 12 -18.25 -1.87 -7.60
N TYR A 13 -17.52 -1.95 -8.68
CA TYR A 13 -16.81 -0.81 -9.24
C TYR A 13 -17.53 -0.28 -10.47
N ALA A 14 -17.36 1.01 -10.75
CA ALA A 14 -17.76 1.62 -12.00
C ALA A 14 -16.82 1.16 -13.12
N ASP A 15 -17.36 1.07 -14.33
CA ASP A 15 -16.56 0.82 -15.54
C ASP A 15 -15.87 2.15 -15.96
N ARG A 16 -14.85 2.51 -15.20
CA ARG A 16 -14.07 3.73 -15.40
C ARG A 16 -12.63 3.51 -14.96
N GLU A 17 -11.71 3.87 -15.83
CA GLU A 17 -10.30 3.85 -15.51
C GLU A 17 -9.92 4.93 -14.49
N ILE A 18 -8.89 4.63 -13.73
CA ILE A 18 -8.22 5.59 -12.83
C ILE A 18 -6.96 6.05 -13.53
N SER A 19 -6.84 7.36 -13.81
CA SER A 19 -5.66 7.89 -14.48
C SER A 19 -4.40 7.72 -13.61
N GLU A 20 -3.24 7.72 -14.27
CA GLU A 20 -1.97 7.64 -13.55
C GLU A 20 -1.72 8.88 -12.71
N GLU A 21 -2.11 10.05 -13.22
CA GLU A 21 -1.96 11.33 -12.52
C GLU A 21 -2.75 11.34 -11.21
N LEU A 22 -4.02 10.89 -11.25
CA LEU A 22 -4.85 10.82 -10.05
C LEU A 22 -4.28 9.83 -9.04
N LEU A 23 -3.90 8.63 -9.50
CA LEU A 23 -3.33 7.63 -8.60
C LEU A 23 -2.02 8.11 -7.98
N ASN A 24 -1.14 8.71 -8.77
CA ASN A 24 0.14 9.23 -8.29
C ASN A 24 -0.05 10.39 -7.30
N SER A 25 -1.02 11.28 -7.54
CA SER A 25 -1.36 12.34 -6.59
C SER A 25 -1.78 11.77 -5.23
N LEU A 26 -2.70 10.81 -5.23
CA LEU A 26 -3.16 10.15 -4.00
C LEU A 26 -2.02 9.42 -3.26
N LEU A 27 -1.15 8.73 -4.00
CA LEU A 27 0.01 8.06 -3.41
C LEU A 27 0.97 9.06 -2.77
N GLN A 28 1.28 10.18 -3.46
CA GLN A 28 2.15 11.23 -2.94
C GLN A 28 1.57 11.91 -1.70
N GLU A 29 0.27 12.14 -1.66
CA GLU A 29 -0.38 12.67 -0.47
C GLU A 29 -0.33 11.67 0.69
N ALA A 30 -0.56 10.39 0.41
CA ALA A 30 -0.48 9.32 1.41
C ALA A 30 0.94 9.12 1.98
N GLU A 31 2.00 9.48 1.24
CA GLU A 31 3.40 9.47 1.73
C GLU A 31 3.63 10.43 2.91
N ARG A 32 2.72 11.36 3.15
CA ARG A 32 2.77 12.25 4.33
C ARG A 32 2.36 11.54 5.63
N THR A 33 1.96 10.28 5.56
CA THR A 33 1.67 9.45 6.73
C THR A 33 2.88 9.40 7.68
N PRO A 34 2.69 9.63 8.99
CA PRO A 34 3.75 9.44 9.94
C PRO A 34 4.15 7.96 10.02
N THR A 35 5.46 7.71 10.03
CA THR A 35 6.02 6.37 10.11
C THR A 35 7.06 6.27 11.22
N MET A 36 7.38 5.06 11.67
CA MET A 36 8.32 4.83 12.74
C MET A 36 9.71 5.40 12.38
N GLY A 37 10.16 6.40 13.13
CA GLY A 37 11.44 7.08 12.86
C GLY A 37 11.58 7.66 11.45
N ASN A 38 10.46 7.90 10.76
CA ASN A 38 10.41 8.29 9.36
C ASN A 38 11.13 7.31 8.41
N LEU A 39 11.14 6.03 8.74
CA LEU A 39 11.82 4.99 7.97
C LEU A 39 11.01 4.52 6.75
N GLN A 40 9.70 4.76 6.75
CA GLN A 40 8.79 4.42 5.63
C GLN A 40 8.94 2.95 5.20
N LEU A 41 8.75 2.04 6.15
CA LEU A 41 9.02 0.60 6.01
C LEU A 41 7.92 -0.12 5.22
N TYR A 42 7.48 0.44 4.11
CA TYR A 42 6.46 -0.15 3.24
C TYR A 42 6.82 0.04 1.76
N SER A 43 6.24 -0.78 0.93
CA SER A 43 6.27 -0.65 -0.53
C SER A 43 4.87 -0.84 -1.09
N VAL A 44 4.56 -0.16 -2.20
CA VAL A 44 3.26 -0.27 -2.87
C VAL A 44 3.47 -0.86 -4.25
N VAL A 45 2.79 -1.96 -4.53
CA VAL A 45 2.76 -2.56 -5.87
C VAL A 45 1.43 -2.22 -6.53
N VAL A 46 1.49 -1.55 -7.68
CA VAL A 46 0.33 -1.17 -8.47
C VAL A 46 0.10 -2.23 -9.55
N THR A 47 -1.06 -2.90 -9.50
CA THR A 47 -1.42 -3.93 -10.47
C THR A 47 -2.63 -3.46 -11.29
N ARG A 48 -2.42 -3.21 -12.59
CA ARG A 48 -3.46 -2.79 -13.54
C ARG A 48 -3.80 -3.88 -14.56
N SER A 49 -2.80 -4.66 -14.98
CA SER A 49 -3.00 -5.67 -16.02
C SER A 49 -3.95 -6.78 -15.56
N GLU A 50 -4.76 -7.26 -16.48
CA GLU A 50 -5.66 -8.38 -16.21
C GLU A 50 -4.91 -9.63 -15.78
N GLU A 51 -3.75 -9.90 -16.38
CA GLU A 51 -2.89 -11.04 -16.03
C GLU A 51 -2.40 -10.93 -14.60
N GLY A 52 -1.91 -9.75 -14.20
CA GLY A 52 -1.46 -9.51 -12.83
C GLY A 52 -2.59 -9.65 -11.81
N LYS A 53 -3.79 -9.12 -12.11
CA LYS A 53 -4.97 -9.26 -11.25
C LYS A 53 -5.42 -10.73 -11.15
N LYS A 54 -5.39 -11.48 -12.25
CA LYS A 54 -5.67 -12.92 -12.24
C LYS A 54 -4.65 -13.72 -11.44
N ALA A 55 -3.37 -13.34 -11.50
CA ALA A 55 -2.32 -13.95 -10.69
C ALA A 55 -2.47 -13.67 -9.18
N LEU A 56 -3.01 -12.50 -8.81
CA LEU A 56 -3.30 -12.15 -7.41
C LEU A 56 -4.57 -12.83 -6.87
N ALA A 57 -5.55 -13.14 -7.71
CA ALA A 57 -6.86 -13.63 -7.29
C ALA A 57 -6.82 -14.85 -6.35
N PRO A 58 -5.98 -15.88 -6.55
CA PRO A 58 -5.90 -17.02 -5.65
C PRO A 58 -5.51 -16.65 -4.22
N ALA A 59 -4.60 -15.67 -4.03
CA ALA A 59 -4.21 -15.18 -2.72
C ALA A 59 -5.36 -14.47 -1.97
N HIS A 60 -6.39 -14.07 -2.71
CA HIS A 60 -7.60 -13.42 -2.21
C HIS A 60 -8.85 -14.31 -2.35
N PHE A 61 -8.69 -15.62 -2.25
CA PHE A 61 -9.79 -16.61 -2.34
C PHE A 61 -10.62 -16.50 -3.63
N ASN A 62 -10.01 -16.05 -4.73
CA ASN A 62 -10.64 -15.80 -6.02
C ASN A 62 -11.86 -14.85 -5.94
N GLN A 63 -11.83 -13.88 -5.04
CA GLN A 63 -12.92 -12.91 -4.93
C GLN A 63 -13.01 -12.06 -6.21
N PRO A 64 -14.19 -11.93 -6.81
CA PRO A 64 -14.37 -11.24 -8.10
C PRO A 64 -13.89 -9.78 -8.08
N MET A 65 -13.97 -9.12 -6.95
CA MET A 65 -13.54 -7.73 -6.81
C MET A 65 -12.05 -7.51 -7.15
N VAL A 66 -11.18 -8.52 -6.99
CA VAL A 66 -9.76 -8.41 -7.32
C VAL A 66 -9.54 -8.27 -8.83
N THR A 67 -10.26 -9.07 -9.62
CA THR A 67 -10.15 -9.02 -11.08
C THR A 67 -10.98 -7.91 -11.70
N GLN A 68 -12.05 -7.47 -11.04
CA GLN A 68 -12.96 -6.43 -11.55
C GLN A 68 -12.49 -5.01 -11.21
N ALA A 69 -11.64 -4.83 -10.21
CA ALA A 69 -11.11 -3.50 -9.87
C ALA A 69 -10.29 -2.92 -11.02
N PRO A 70 -10.42 -1.62 -11.34
CA PRO A 70 -9.58 -0.97 -12.36
C PRO A 70 -8.09 -0.97 -11.99
N VAL A 71 -7.79 -0.95 -10.71
CA VAL A 71 -6.43 -1.06 -10.17
C VAL A 71 -6.47 -1.78 -8.81
N VAL A 72 -5.47 -2.60 -8.55
CA VAL A 72 -5.25 -3.23 -7.24
C VAL A 72 -3.93 -2.73 -6.67
N LEU A 73 -3.97 -2.24 -5.44
CA LEU A 73 -2.79 -1.84 -4.70
C LEU A 73 -2.46 -2.92 -3.66
N THR A 74 -1.25 -3.46 -3.74
CA THR A 74 -0.71 -4.34 -2.71
C THR A 74 0.29 -3.57 -1.87
N ILE A 75 -0.07 -3.28 -0.62
CA ILE A 75 0.79 -2.59 0.32
C ILE A 75 1.57 -3.65 1.10
N CYS A 76 2.89 -3.61 0.96
CA CYS A 76 3.81 -4.57 1.54
C CYS A 76 4.52 -3.97 2.74
N ALA A 77 4.59 -4.69 3.86
CA ALA A 77 5.53 -4.41 4.92
C ALA A 77 6.96 -4.69 4.40
N ASP A 78 7.79 -3.65 4.27
CA ASP A 78 9.09 -3.74 3.59
C ASP A 78 10.18 -2.99 4.35
N TYR A 79 10.88 -3.70 5.23
CA TYR A 79 12.08 -3.18 5.89
C TYR A 79 13.36 -3.45 5.08
N ARG A 80 13.32 -4.35 4.08
CA ARG A 80 14.48 -4.71 3.26
C ARG A 80 15.05 -3.52 2.49
N ARG A 81 14.20 -2.70 1.92
CA ARG A 81 14.59 -1.50 1.20
C ARG A 81 15.41 -0.56 2.09
N THR A 82 14.92 -0.27 3.28
CA THR A 82 15.58 0.62 4.23
C THR A 82 16.89 0.01 4.75
N THR A 83 16.90 -1.30 5.01
CA THR A 83 18.13 -2.02 5.38
C THR A 83 19.17 -1.97 4.26
N ALA A 84 18.78 -2.19 3.02
CA ALA A 84 19.67 -2.11 1.85
C ALA A 84 20.24 -0.68 1.68
N TRP A 85 19.40 0.33 1.83
CA TRP A 85 19.82 1.73 1.80
C TRP A 85 20.80 2.07 2.92
N ALA A 86 20.53 1.65 4.15
CA ALA A 86 21.40 1.88 5.29
C ALA A 86 22.77 1.21 5.12
N ASN A 87 22.80 -0.03 4.65
CA ASN A 87 24.05 -0.75 4.35
C ASN A 87 24.86 -0.04 3.26
N HIS A 88 24.19 0.47 2.21
CA HIS A 88 24.85 1.26 1.17
C HIS A 88 25.50 2.55 1.74
N ARG A 89 24.92 3.11 2.78
CA ARG A 89 25.42 4.26 3.53
C ARG A 89 26.42 3.89 4.65
N LYS A 90 26.87 2.62 4.67
CA LYS A 90 27.80 2.09 5.71
C LYS A 90 27.23 2.14 7.14
N ALA A 91 25.92 2.26 7.27
CA ALA A 91 25.23 2.01 8.52
C ALA A 91 24.89 0.50 8.60
N HIS A 92 24.93 -0.06 9.79
CA HIS A 92 24.63 -1.47 10.02
C HIS A 92 23.39 -1.58 10.90
N PRO A 93 22.19 -1.53 10.31
CA PRO A 93 20.95 -1.61 11.06
C PRO A 93 20.78 -3.01 11.66
N GLY A 94 20.52 -3.08 12.96
CA GLY A 94 20.24 -4.35 13.67
C GLY A 94 18.75 -4.78 13.53
N TYR A 95 18.12 -4.50 12.39
CA TYR A 95 16.71 -4.82 12.17
C TYR A 95 16.57 -6.22 11.57
N ASP A 96 16.60 -7.21 12.43
CA ASP A 96 16.40 -8.62 12.05
C ASP A 96 15.62 -9.38 13.15
N ASN A 97 14.51 -8.77 13.59
CA ASN A 97 13.73 -9.29 14.70
C ASN A 97 12.24 -8.96 14.57
N ILE A 98 11.44 -9.45 15.49
CA ILE A 98 9.99 -9.24 15.51
C ILE A 98 9.63 -7.74 15.56
N LEU A 99 10.43 -6.89 16.19
CA LEU A 99 10.17 -5.45 16.23
C LEU A 99 10.25 -4.83 14.84
N SER A 100 11.22 -5.23 14.02
CA SER A 100 11.35 -4.78 12.63
C SER A 100 10.11 -5.15 11.81
N PHE A 101 9.62 -6.38 11.98
CA PHE A 101 8.37 -6.81 11.35
C PHE A 101 7.17 -5.96 11.82
N MET A 102 7.03 -5.77 13.13
CA MET A 102 5.93 -4.99 13.70
C MET A 102 5.96 -3.53 13.21
N ASN A 103 7.14 -2.92 13.15
CA ASN A 103 7.28 -1.55 12.65
C ASN A 103 6.89 -1.46 11.18
N ALA A 104 7.36 -2.39 10.34
CA ALA A 104 7.02 -2.41 8.93
C ALA A 104 5.53 -2.67 8.68
N ALA A 105 4.93 -3.59 9.43
CA ALA A 105 3.49 -3.85 9.35
C ALA A 105 2.67 -2.62 9.80
N THR A 106 3.08 -1.95 10.87
CA THR A 106 2.42 -0.73 11.36
C THR A 106 2.50 0.40 10.33
N ASP A 107 3.69 0.66 9.77
CA ASP A 107 3.86 1.68 8.73
C ASP A 107 2.98 1.40 7.50
N ALA A 108 2.93 0.15 7.04
CA ALA A 108 2.08 -0.28 5.93
C ALA A 108 0.59 -0.06 6.22
N LEU A 109 0.14 -0.37 7.44
CA LEU A 109 -1.26 -0.18 7.85
C LEU A 109 -1.62 1.32 7.96
N LEU A 110 -0.73 2.14 8.52
CA LEU A 110 -0.95 3.59 8.62
C LEU A 110 -1.05 4.22 7.22
N PHE A 111 -0.12 3.86 6.33
CA PHE A 111 -0.17 4.30 4.94
C PHE A 111 -1.48 3.88 4.26
N THR A 112 -1.87 2.61 4.41
CA THR A 112 -3.12 2.08 3.84
C THR A 112 -4.33 2.87 4.33
N GLN A 113 -4.41 3.17 5.62
CA GLN A 113 -5.52 3.92 6.19
C GLN A 113 -5.55 5.36 5.67
N THR A 114 -4.40 6.04 5.59
CA THR A 114 -4.33 7.39 5.03
C THR A 114 -4.76 7.40 3.57
N PHE A 115 -4.22 6.48 2.75
CA PHE A 115 -4.62 6.35 1.35
C PHE A 115 -6.12 6.09 1.19
N THR A 116 -6.69 5.22 2.02
CA THR A 116 -8.14 4.92 1.98
C THR A 116 -8.99 6.17 2.23
N VAL A 117 -8.59 7.00 3.21
CA VAL A 117 -9.31 8.24 3.53
C VAL A 117 -9.18 9.28 2.42
N LEU A 118 -8.02 9.35 1.75
CA LEU A 118 -7.79 10.26 0.62
C LEU A 118 -8.56 9.84 -0.63
N ALA A 119 -8.77 8.54 -0.83
CA ALA A 119 -9.44 7.99 -2.00
C ALA A 119 -10.99 8.08 -1.91
N GLU A 120 -11.56 8.38 -0.76
CA GLU A 120 -12.99 8.61 -0.53
C GLU A 120 -13.36 10.10 -0.62
#